data_605868a89747822c3c0ba987fbf373ed
#
_entry.id   605868a89747822c3c0ba987fbf373ed
#
_cell.length_a   1.000
_cell.length_b   1.000
_cell.length_c   1.000
_cell.angle_alpha   90.00
_cell.angle_beta   90.00
_cell.angle_gamma   90.00
#
_symmetry.space_group_name_H-M   'P 1'
#
loop_
_entity.id
_entity.type
_entity.pdbx_description
1 polymer ?
#
loop_
_entity_poly.entity_id
_entity_poly.type
_entity_poly.pdbx_seq_one_letter_code
_entity_poly.pdbx_strand_id
1 'polypeptide(L)'
;MNSAELRTQIGEAVKNLKDQTENVGLKADHLANALRGQHKMQGCWGETQLNNILVSEGFVEGRDYDKEETLRDEMGITIVNEDTGKRMRPDFILHYPDNTDIIIDSKAPLSALSDYFDAETDEQRNDAADRNLKALKNHIECLSRKDYHSYLKPGHKCLDYTVMFVPNVNALVLARQNDPHIIADAYNDKNVLIVSEETLMPFLRLVRTAWKNFEQAQNQEKIVSAAQKMMDRVALFCDAYAKVGQKLKDAQEAFNEGDVKLRENGQSILRAAREVEQLGIKSKKALPPMVGD
;
A
#
# COMPACT_ATOMS: atom_id res chain seq x y z
N MET A 1 13.42 -13.60 36.06
CA MET A 1 13.69 -14.60 35.01
C MET A 1 15.18 -14.85 34.98
N ASN A 2 15.61 -16.08 35.27
CA ASN A 2 17.03 -16.41 35.50
C ASN A 2 17.75 -16.55 34.14
N SER A 3 18.97 -16.04 34.03
CA SER A 3 19.75 -16.05 32.77
C SER A 3 20.01 -17.47 32.21
N ALA A 4 19.90 -18.49 33.05
CA ALA A 4 19.96 -19.89 32.68
C ALA A 4 18.69 -20.38 31.96
N GLU A 5 17.51 -19.96 32.40
CA GLU A 5 16.22 -20.29 31.75
C GLU A 5 16.10 -19.64 30.38
N LEU A 6 16.57 -18.39 30.23
CA LEU A 6 16.57 -17.70 28.94
C LEU A 6 17.50 -18.39 27.93
N ARG A 7 18.68 -18.84 28.36
CA ARG A 7 19.62 -19.61 27.53
C ARG A 7 19.03 -20.95 27.08
N THR A 8 18.30 -21.64 27.94
CA THR A 8 17.64 -22.91 27.60
C THR A 8 16.54 -22.69 26.59
N GLN A 9 15.69 -21.65 26.77
CA GLN A 9 14.63 -21.31 25.83
C GLN A 9 15.16 -20.87 24.45
N ILE A 10 16.24 -20.09 24.43
CA ILE A 10 16.91 -19.72 23.18
C ILE A 10 17.51 -20.96 22.51
N GLY A 11 18.12 -21.87 23.27
CA GLY A 11 18.67 -23.14 22.76
C GLY A 11 17.61 -24.04 22.15
N GLU A 12 16.45 -24.16 22.79
CA GLU A 12 15.29 -24.91 22.27
C GLU A 12 14.68 -24.26 21.04
N ALA A 13 14.55 -22.94 21.03
CA ALA A 13 14.06 -22.20 19.85
C ALA A 13 14.98 -22.34 18.66
N VAL A 14 16.29 -22.26 18.86
CA VAL A 14 17.30 -22.46 17.80
C VAL A 14 17.29 -23.90 17.29
N LYS A 15 17.13 -24.89 18.20
CA LYS A 15 17.02 -26.29 17.81
C LYS A 15 15.74 -26.54 17.01
N ASN A 16 14.60 -26.02 17.46
CA ASN A 16 13.34 -26.13 16.74
C ASN A 16 13.39 -25.46 15.35
N LEU A 17 14.03 -24.28 15.24
CA LEU A 17 14.28 -23.62 13.96
C LEU A 17 15.17 -24.47 13.05
N LYS A 18 16.23 -25.07 13.59
CA LYS A 18 17.09 -25.98 12.82
C LYS A 18 16.34 -27.21 12.34
N ASP A 19 15.58 -27.86 13.22
CA ASP A 19 14.78 -29.05 12.88
C ASP A 19 13.66 -28.71 11.86
N GLN A 20 13.06 -27.53 11.94
CA GLN A 20 12.12 -27.03 10.94
C GLN A 20 12.79 -26.74 9.61
N THR A 21 13.99 -26.15 9.60
CA THR A 21 14.76 -25.86 8.38
C THR A 21 15.23 -27.14 7.71
N GLU A 22 15.72 -28.14 8.47
CA GLU A 22 16.08 -29.45 7.95
C GLU A 22 14.86 -30.22 7.40
N ASN A 23 13.70 -30.15 8.07
CA ASN A 23 12.44 -30.75 7.58
C ASN A 23 11.91 -30.07 6.31
N VAL A 24 12.08 -28.75 6.17
CA VAL A 24 11.74 -28.02 4.94
C VAL A 24 12.68 -28.41 3.82
N GLY A 25 13.99 -28.54 4.09
CA GLY A 25 14.98 -29.03 3.14
C GLY A 25 14.66 -30.45 2.64
N LEU A 26 14.40 -31.39 3.55
CA LEU A 26 14.04 -32.78 3.20
C LEU A 26 12.71 -32.86 2.44
N LYS A 27 11.72 -32.06 2.77
CA LYS A 27 10.45 -31.98 2.02
C LYS A 27 10.64 -31.37 0.63
N ALA A 28 11.51 -30.37 0.50
CA ALA A 28 11.89 -29.80 -0.79
C ALA A 28 12.63 -30.84 -1.67
N ASP A 29 13.53 -31.62 -1.09
CA ASP A 29 14.26 -32.70 -1.78
C ASP A 29 13.33 -33.84 -2.21
N HIS A 30 12.41 -34.28 -1.36
CA HIS A 30 11.39 -35.26 -1.71
C HIS A 30 10.45 -34.74 -2.80
N LEU A 31 10.09 -33.44 -2.78
CA LEU A 31 9.25 -32.83 -3.79
C LEU A 31 10.04 -32.65 -5.11
N ALA A 32 11.30 -32.24 -5.04
CA ALA A 32 12.18 -32.15 -6.21
C ALA A 32 12.29 -33.49 -6.92
N ASN A 33 12.44 -34.60 -6.17
CA ASN A 33 12.46 -35.95 -6.70
C ASN A 33 11.11 -36.36 -7.33
N ALA A 34 9.98 -36.01 -6.72
CA ALA A 34 8.65 -36.27 -7.26
C ALA A 34 8.34 -35.43 -8.52
N LEU A 35 9.00 -34.29 -8.69
CA LEU A 35 8.86 -33.40 -9.83
C LEU A 35 9.88 -33.64 -10.95
N ARG A 36 10.73 -34.64 -10.81
CA ARG A 36 11.71 -35.04 -11.85
C ARG A 36 11.04 -35.27 -13.21
N GLY A 37 11.49 -34.52 -14.20
CA GLY A 37 11.02 -34.67 -15.60
C GLY A 37 9.72 -33.92 -15.93
N GLN A 38 9.07 -33.22 -14.99
CA GLN A 38 7.84 -32.49 -15.23
C GLN A 38 8.06 -30.97 -15.13
N HIS A 39 8.63 -30.34 -16.15
CA HIS A 39 8.92 -28.90 -16.20
C HIS A 39 7.72 -28.00 -15.84
N LYS A 40 6.50 -28.40 -16.21
CA LYS A 40 5.28 -27.68 -15.89
C LYS A 40 4.99 -27.67 -14.39
N MET A 41 5.23 -28.79 -13.69
CA MET A 41 5.03 -28.87 -12.24
C MET A 41 6.11 -28.10 -11.47
N GLN A 42 7.34 -28.05 -11.97
CA GLN A 42 8.41 -27.21 -11.37
C GLN A 42 8.08 -25.72 -11.44
N GLY A 43 7.54 -25.23 -12.56
CA GLY A 43 7.04 -23.87 -12.69
C GLY A 43 5.93 -23.57 -11.68
N CYS A 44 4.90 -24.40 -11.66
CA CYS A 44 3.78 -24.25 -10.74
C CYS A 44 4.21 -24.29 -9.26
N TRP A 45 5.21 -25.08 -8.88
CA TRP A 45 5.76 -25.08 -7.53
C TRP A 45 6.45 -23.78 -7.18
N GLY A 46 7.27 -23.22 -8.06
CA GLY A 46 7.95 -21.94 -7.84
C GLY A 46 6.96 -20.77 -7.69
N GLU A 47 5.93 -20.74 -8.54
CA GLU A 47 4.84 -19.77 -8.46
C GLU A 47 4.05 -19.90 -7.14
N THR A 48 3.80 -21.15 -6.69
CA THR A 48 3.14 -21.42 -5.40
C THR A 48 3.97 -20.91 -4.23
N GLN A 49 5.29 -21.13 -4.22
CA GLN A 49 6.20 -20.63 -3.20
C GLN A 49 6.19 -19.10 -3.16
N LEU A 50 6.32 -18.46 -4.30
CA LEU A 50 6.27 -17.01 -4.41
C LEU A 50 4.95 -16.44 -3.87
N ASN A 51 3.83 -17.06 -4.24
CA ASN A 51 2.52 -16.68 -3.73
C ASN A 51 2.41 -16.83 -2.21
N ASN A 52 2.90 -17.93 -1.65
CA ASN A 52 2.89 -18.15 -0.21
C ASN A 52 3.71 -17.10 0.54
N ILE A 53 4.85 -16.68 -0.01
CA ILE A 53 5.68 -15.61 0.54
C ILE A 53 4.91 -14.28 0.51
N LEU A 54 4.30 -13.91 -0.62
CA LEU A 54 3.51 -12.68 -0.74
C LEU A 54 2.37 -12.65 0.29
N VAL A 55 1.60 -13.74 0.38
CA VAL A 55 0.50 -13.85 1.36
C VAL A 55 1.00 -13.80 2.80
N SER A 56 2.11 -14.47 3.13
CA SER A 56 2.70 -14.47 4.48
C SER A 56 3.21 -13.09 4.90
N GLU A 57 3.72 -12.31 3.95
CA GLU A 57 4.11 -10.91 4.17
C GLU A 57 2.91 -9.95 4.14
N GLY A 58 1.68 -10.46 3.97
CA GLY A 58 0.42 -9.73 4.08
C GLY A 58 0.03 -8.95 2.84
N PHE A 59 0.54 -9.32 1.67
CA PHE A 59 0.09 -8.79 0.38
C PHE A 59 -1.24 -9.44 -0.04
N VAL A 60 -2.10 -8.67 -0.68
CA VAL A 60 -3.45 -9.07 -1.09
C VAL A 60 -3.53 -9.08 -2.61
N GLU A 61 -3.90 -10.24 -3.19
CA GLU A 61 -4.13 -10.39 -4.64
C GLU A 61 -5.25 -9.46 -5.11
N GLY A 62 -5.07 -8.85 -6.27
CA GLY A 62 -6.00 -7.87 -6.85
C GLY A 62 -5.87 -6.45 -6.29
N ARG A 63 -5.08 -6.24 -5.22
CA ARG A 63 -4.78 -4.91 -4.65
C ARG A 63 -3.28 -4.59 -4.70
N ASP A 64 -2.49 -5.47 -4.12
CA ASP A 64 -1.05 -5.28 -3.95
C ASP A 64 -0.24 -6.02 -5.01
N TYR A 65 -0.81 -7.07 -5.59
CA TYR A 65 -0.23 -7.81 -6.70
C TYR A 65 -1.30 -8.54 -7.52
N ASP A 66 -0.97 -8.81 -8.78
CA ASP A 66 -1.76 -9.63 -9.71
C ASP A 66 -0.94 -10.84 -10.14
N LYS A 67 -1.64 -11.97 -10.38
CA LYS A 67 -1.06 -13.21 -10.91
C LYS A 67 -1.42 -13.40 -12.36
N GLU A 68 -0.46 -13.89 -13.13
CA GLU A 68 -0.67 -14.36 -14.50
C GLU A 68 -1.50 -13.38 -15.36
N GLU A 69 -1.41 -12.07 -15.09
CA GLU A 69 -2.16 -11.08 -15.84
C GLU A 69 -1.63 -10.98 -17.28
N THR A 70 -2.53 -11.07 -18.26
CA THR A 70 -2.17 -10.83 -19.64
C THR A 70 -1.97 -9.35 -19.86
N LEU A 71 -0.75 -8.94 -20.23
CA LEU A 71 -0.43 -7.55 -20.53
C LEU A 71 -1.21 -7.04 -21.74
N ARG A 72 -1.69 -5.80 -21.66
CA ARG A 72 -2.45 -5.12 -22.70
C ARG A 72 -1.85 -3.74 -22.93
N ASP A 73 -1.87 -3.27 -24.19
CA ASP A 73 -1.48 -1.90 -24.52
C ASP A 73 -2.53 -0.87 -24.10
N GLU A 74 -2.25 0.41 -24.35
CA GLU A 74 -3.16 1.53 -24.04
C GLU A 74 -4.53 1.43 -24.72
N MET A 75 -4.64 0.67 -25.82
CA MET A 75 -5.89 0.40 -26.54
C MET A 75 -6.59 -0.89 -26.07
N GLY A 76 -6.05 -1.58 -25.06
CA GLY A 76 -6.59 -2.83 -24.53
C GLY A 76 -6.27 -4.07 -25.39
N ILE A 77 -5.38 -3.97 -26.37
CA ILE A 77 -4.97 -5.07 -27.24
C ILE A 77 -3.97 -5.94 -26.48
N THR A 78 -4.14 -7.26 -26.53
CA THR A 78 -3.22 -8.21 -25.91
C THR A 78 -1.85 -8.13 -26.55
N ILE A 79 -0.82 -7.95 -25.72
CA ILE A 79 0.56 -7.87 -26.14
C ILE A 79 1.09 -9.25 -26.39
N VAL A 80 1.78 -9.39 -27.51
CA VAL A 80 2.38 -10.63 -27.98
C VAL A 80 3.88 -10.39 -28.11
N ASN A 81 4.67 -11.32 -27.60
CA ASN A 81 6.12 -11.30 -27.79
C ASN A 81 6.44 -11.42 -29.29
N GLU A 82 7.17 -10.48 -29.85
CA GLU A 82 7.47 -10.40 -31.29
C GLU A 82 8.26 -11.62 -31.78
N ASP A 83 9.16 -12.16 -30.95
CA ASP A 83 10.00 -13.32 -31.32
C ASP A 83 9.26 -14.64 -31.28
N THR A 84 8.30 -14.81 -30.35
CA THR A 84 7.67 -16.09 -30.09
C THR A 84 6.21 -16.18 -30.49
N GLY A 85 5.58 -15.04 -30.82
CA GLY A 85 4.14 -14.93 -31.10
C GLY A 85 3.23 -15.30 -29.92
N LYS A 86 3.81 -15.48 -28.71
CA LYS A 86 3.05 -15.83 -27.50
C LYS A 86 2.65 -14.57 -26.71
N ARG A 87 1.51 -14.64 -26.04
CA ARG A 87 1.05 -13.58 -25.14
C ARG A 87 2.08 -13.32 -24.07
N MET A 88 2.38 -12.05 -23.82
CA MET A 88 3.25 -11.66 -22.71
C MET A 88 2.44 -11.71 -21.41
N ARG A 89 2.86 -12.63 -20.54
CA ARG A 89 2.18 -12.91 -19.28
C ARG A 89 3.26 -13.15 -18.23
N PRO A 90 3.55 -12.16 -17.38
CA PRO A 90 4.41 -12.35 -16.22
C PRO A 90 3.70 -13.24 -15.19
N ASP A 91 4.47 -13.97 -14.40
CA ASP A 91 3.90 -14.81 -13.34
C ASP A 91 3.23 -13.95 -12.27
N PHE A 92 3.88 -12.86 -11.86
CA PHE A 92 3.36 -11.88 -10.89
C PHE A 92 3.71 -10.45 -11.28
N ILE A 93 2.78 -9.54 -10.98
CA ILE A 93 2.97 -8.09 -11.05
C ILE A 93 2.74 -7.55 -9.65
N LEU A 94 3.77 -7.01 -9.00
CA LEU A 94 3.67 -6.39 -7.69
C LEU A 94 3.50 -4.88 -7.86
N HIS A 95 2.44 -4.33 -7.29
CA HIS A 95 2.12 -2.91 -7.37
C HIS A 95 2.84 -2.11 -6.30
N TYR A 96 3.37 -0.94 -6.67
CA TYR A 96 3.98 0.03 -5.78
C TYR A 96 3.11 1.29 -5.69
N PRO A 97 3.11 2.04 -4.57
CA PRO A 97 2.14 3.10 -4.30
C PRO A 97 2.05 4.25 -5.30
N ASP A 98 3.10 4.47 -6.10
CA ASP A 98 3.18 5.54 -7.10
C ASP A 98 2.74 5.09 -8.50
N ASN A 99 1.98 4.01 -8.60
CA ASN A 99 1.60 3.31 -9.82
C ASN A 99 2.83 2.72 -10.58
N THR A 100 3.88 2.38 -9.85
CA THR A 100 5.00 1.64 -10.39
C THR A 100 4.77 0.15 -10.18
N ASP A 101 4.86 -0.63 -11.25
CA ASP A 101 4.72 -2.08 -11.23
C ASP A 101 6.08 -2.75 -11.26
N ILE A 102 6.22 -3.82 -10.47
CA ILE A 102 7.42 -4.65 -10.39
C ILE A 102 7.07 -6.04 -10.91
N ILE A 103 7.70 -6.45 -11.98
CA ILE A 103 7.47 -7.77 -12.57
C ILE A 103 8.33 -8.80 -11.85
N ILE A 104 7.72 -9.90 -11.43
CA ILE A 104 8.40 -11.03 -10.80
C ILE A 104 8.08 -12.29 -11.60
N ASP A 105 9.13 -12.95 -12.11
CA ASP A 105 9.05 -14.22 -12.82
C ASP A 105 9.71 -15.31 -11.96
N SER A 106 9.00 -16.40 -11.71
CA SER A 106 9.50 -17.48 -10.87
C SER A 106 10.15 -18.57 -11.71
N LYS A 107 11.42 -18.90 -11.44
CA LYS A 107 12.17 -19.93 -12.14
C LYS A 107 12.84 -20.90 -11.18
N ALA A 108 12.46 -22.15 -11.29
CA ALA A 108 12.96 -23.23 -10.44
C ALA A 108 13.73 -24.26 -11.25
N PRO A 109 15.07 -24.14 -11.40
CA PRO A 109 15.89 -25.15 -12.08
C PRO A 109 16.14 -26.37 -11.18
N LEU A 110 15.07 -27.05 -10.74
CA LEU A 110 15.15 -28.11 -9.73
C LEU A 110 15.77 -29.41 -10.25
N SER A 111 15.61 -29.74 -11.54
CA SER A 111 16.11 -31.01 -12.09
C SER A 111 17.63 -31.10 -12.05
N ALA A 112 18.34 -30.10 -12.54
CA ALA A 112 19.79 -30.08 -12.52
C ALA A 112 20.35 -30.05 -11.09
N LEU A 113 19.67 -29.35 -10.17
CA LEU A 113 20.07 -29.34 -8.77
C LEU A 113 19.88 -30.69 -8.09
N SER A 114 18.78 -31.42 -8.37
CA SER A 114 18.56 -32.77 -7.87
C SER A 114 19.63 -33.72 -8.41
N ASP A 115 19.93 -33.67 -9.71
CA ASP A 115 20.98 -34.49 -10.32
C ASP A 115 22.35 -34.22 -9.70
N TYR A 116 22.65 -32.98 -9.30
CA TYR A 116 23.88 -32.61 -8.60
C TYR A 116 24.01 -33.34 -7.25
N PHE A 117 22.94 -33.37 -6.45
CA PHE A 117 22.95 -33.98 -5.12
C PHE A 117 22.93 -35.54 -5.22
N ASP A 118 22.32 -36.11 -6.26
CA ASP A 118 22.26 -37.55 -6.48
C ASP A 118 23.47 -38.09 -7.23
N ALA A 119 24.40 -37.22 -7.67
CA ALA A 119 25.58 -37.63 -8.44
C ALA A 119 26.53 -38.51 -7.61
N GLU A 120 26.85 -39.68 -8.13
CA GLU A 120 27.78 -40.65 -7.50
C GLU A 120 29.25 -40.38 -7.85
N THR A 121 29.48 -39.67 -8.99
CA THR A 121 30.84 -39.35 -9.47
C THR A 121 31.02 -37.85 -9.60
N ASP A 122 32.27 -37.39 -9.50
CA ASP A 122 32.60 -35.96 -9.68
C ASP A 122 32.28 -35.46 -11.10
N GLU A 123 32.37 -36.35 -12.10
CA GLU A 123 32.03 -36.02 -13.48
C GLU A 123 30.52 -35.73 -13.62
N GLN A 124 29.66 -36.60 -13.04
CA GLN A 124 28.22 -36.39 -13.02
C GLN A 124 27.84 -35.10 -12.26
N ARG A 125 28.55 -34.85 -11.17
CA ARG A 125 28.32 -33.63 -10.35
C ARG A 125 28.67 -32.36 -11.11
N ASN A 126 29.80 -32.36 -11.80
CA ASN A 126 30.22 -31.23 -12.63
C ASN A 126 29.26 -30.99 -13.81
N ASP A 127 28.81 -32.05 -14.50
CA ASP A 127 27.82 -31.91 -15.56
C ASP A 127 26.49 -31.35 -15.05
N ALA A 128 26.02 -31.81 -13.91
CA ALA A 128 24.80 -31.28 -13.30
C ALA A 128 24.94 -29.78 -12.88
N ALA A 129 26.13 -29.42 -12.36
CA ALA A 129 26.42 -28.02 -12.02
C ALA A 129 26.43 -27.09 -13.27
N ASP A 130 27.04 -27.57 -14.36
CA ASP A 130 27.05 -26.83 -15.64
C ASP A 130 25.64 -26.70 -16.24
N ARG A 131 24.82 -27.74 -16.14
CA ARG A 131 23.42 -27.69 -16.57
C ARG A 131 22.61 -26.70 -15.73
N ASN A 132 22.81 -26.63 -14.40
CA ASN A 132 22.19 -25.65 -13.53
C ASN A 132 22.58 -24.21 -13.92
N LEU A 133 23.86 -23.93 -14.11
CA LEU A 133 24.37 -22.65 -14.55
C LEU A 133 23.77 -22.24 -15.91
N LYS A 134 23.79 -23.17 -16.89
CA LYS A 134 23.23 -22.95 -18.21
C LYS A 134 21.72 -22.64 -18.16
N ALA A 135 20.97 -23.36 -17.31
CA ALA A 135 19.55 -23.12 -17.13
C ALA A 135 19.28 -21.72 -16.59
N LEU A 136 20.02 -21.27 -15.57
CA LEU A 136 19.90 -19.92 -15.02
C LEU A 136 20.27 -18.85 -16.06
N LYS A 137 21.38 -19.00 -16.78
CA LYS A 137 21.78 -18.05 -17.85
C LYS A 137 20.71 -17.94 -18.94
N ASN A 138 20.14 -19.07 -19.37
CA ASN A 138 19.06 -19.06 -20.36
C ASN A 138 17.82 -18.34 -19.86
N HIS A 139 17.47 -18.46 -18.57
CA HIS A 139 16.35 -17.73 -17.99
C HIS A 139 16.62 -16.22 -17.90
N ILE A 140 17.81 -15.82 -17.45
CA ILE A 140 18.24 -14.42 -17.44
C ILE A 140 18.13 -13.82 -18.86
N GLU A 141 18.66 -14.50 -19.85
CA GLU A 141 18.61 -14.05 -21.25
C GLU A 141 17.16 -13.96 -21.78
N CYS A 142 16.33 -14.94 -21.43
CA CYS A 142 14.91 -14.92 -21.80
C CYS A 142 14.16 -13.73 -21.15
N LEU A 143 14.44 -13.40 -19.89
CA LEU A 143 13.82 -12.28 -19.19
C LEU A 143 14.31 -10.93 -19.71
N SER A 144 15.60 -10.80 -20.00
CA SER A 144 16.18 -9.57 -20.54
C SER A 144 15.61 -9.16 -21.90
N ARG A 145 15.19 -10.17 -22.71
CA ARG A 145 14.56 -9.93 -24.03
C ARG A 145 13.08 -9.61 -23.93
N LYS A 146 12.43 -9.91 -22.81
CA LYS A 146 11.04 -9.57 -22.60
C LYS A 146 10.95 -8.12 -22.17
N ASP A 147 10.69 -7.23 -23.13
CA ASP A 147 10.46 -5.81 -22.84
C ASP A 147 9.10 -5.62 -22.18
N TYR A 148 9.03 -5.96 -20.89
CA TYR A 148 7.83 -5.73 -20.09
C TYR A 148 7.57 -4.23 -19.83
N HIS A 149 8.61 -3.37 -20.00
CA HIS A 149 8.54 -1.96 -19.68
C HIS A 149 7.66 -1.16 -20.67
N SER A 150 7.57 -1.62 -21.92
CA SER A 150 6.76 -0.98 -22.95
C SER A 150 5.26 -1.21 -22.79
N TYR A 151 4.83 -2.02 -21.82
CA TYR A 151 3.52 -2.66 -21.89
C TYR A 151 2.80 -2.78 -20.53
N LEU A 152 2.47 -1.66 -19.94
CA LEU A 152 1.72 -1.62 -18.67
C LEU A 152 0.35 -1.00 -18.85
N LYS A 153 -0.50 -1.17 -17.81
CA LYS A 153 -1.78 -0.48 -17.72
C LYS A 153 -1.59 1.02 -17.92
N PRO A 154 -2.51 1.71 -18.63
CA PRO A 154 -2.43 3.16 -18.80
C PRO A 154 -2.27 3.87 -17.44
N GLY A 155 -1.24 4.72 -17.33
CA GLY A 155 -0.94 5.43 -16.08
C GLY A 155 -0.04 4.67 -15.09
N HIS A 156 0.38 3.44 -15.41
CA HIS A 156 1.38 2.70 -14.64
C HIS A 156 2.77 2.86 -15.26
N LYS A 157 3.80 2.76 -14.40
CA LYS A 157 5.21 2.71 -14.78
C LYS A 157 5.76 1.35 -14.39
N CYS A 158 6.77 0.84 -15.10
CA CYS A 158 7.51 -0.34 -14.67
C CYS A 158 8.88 0.06 -14.14
N LEU A 159 9.41 -0.71 -13.21
CA LEU A 159 10.82 -0.61 -12.89
C LEU A 159 11.67 -1.08 -14.09
N ASP A 160 12.85 -0.48 -14.24
CA ASP A 160 13.76 -0.80 -15.35
C ASP A 160 14.38 -2.20 -15.25
N TYR A 161 13.94 -3.02 -14.32
CA TYR A 161 14.40 -4.39 -14.17
C TYR A 161 13.27 -5.35 -13.80
N THR A 162 13.45 -6.60 -14.23
CA THR A 162 12.57 -7.72 -13.89
C THR A 162 13.17 -8.51 -12.74
N VAL A 163 12.36 -8.87 -11.74
CA VAL A 163 12.78 -9.71 -10.63
C VAL A 163 12.67 -11.18 -11.03
N MET A 164 13.77 -11.91 -10.97
CA MET A 164 13.82 -13.35 -11.16
C MET A 164 13.85 -14.04 -9.80
N PHE A 165 12.75 -14.65 -9.41
CA PHE A 165 12.67 -15.39 -8.15
C PHE A 165 13.16 -16.84 -8.35
N VAL A 166 14.17 -17.23 -7.57
CA VAL A 166 14.72 -18.59 -7.54
C VAL A 166 14.41 -19.21 -6.17
N PRO A 167 13.42 -20.11 -6.07
CA PRO A 167 12.94 -20.64 -4.79
C PRO A 167 14.00 -21.41 -3.99
N ASN A 168 14.94 -22.05 -4.67
CA ASN A 168 15.99 -22.81 -4.01
C ASN A 168 17.33 -22.09 -4.10
N VAL A 169 17.80 -21.56 -2.95
CA VAL A 169 19.07 -20.83 -2.84
C VAL A 169 20.28 -21.67 -3.27
N ASN A 170 20.23 -23.01 -3.10
CA ASN A 170 21.33 -23.88 -3.48
C ASN A 170 21.61 -23.84 -5.00
N ALA A 171 20.58 -23.61 -5.82
CA ALA A 171 20.77 -23.42 -7.26
C ALA A 171 21.62 -22.17 -7.57
N LEU A 172 21.44 -21.09 -6.79
CA LEU A 172 22.24 -19.86 -6.92
C LEU A 172 23.65 -20.04 -6.36
N VAL A 173 23.78 -20.73 -5.22
CA VAL A 173 25.10 -21.04 -4.62
C VAL A 173 25.92 -21.86 -5.61
N LEU A 174 25.33 -22.92 -6.18
CA LEU A 174 26.00 -23.77 -7.16
C LEU A 174 26.39 -23.01 -8.44
N ALA A 175 25.49 -22.15 -8.94
CA ALA A 175 25.79 -21.33 -10.11
C ALA A 175 26.96 -20.36 -9.86
N ARG A 176 27.03 -19.74 -8.67
CA ARG A 176 28.12 -18.82 -8.30
C ARG A 176 29.46 -19.51 -8.11
N GLN A 177 29.49 -20.79 -7.79
CA GLN A 177 30.75 -21.56 -7.73
C GLN A 177 31.39 -21.67 -9.11
N ASN A 178 30.58 -21.84 -10.18
CA ASN A 178 31.05 -21.95 -11.55
C ASN A 178 31.14 -20.59 -12.27
N ASP A 179 30.35 -19.61 -11.86
CA ASP A 179 30.35 -18.26 -12.39
C ASP A 179 30.08 -17.22 -11.26
N PRO A 180 31.14 -16.72 -10.61
CA PRO A 180 31.01 -15.78 -9.49
C PRO A 180 30.29 -14.47 -9.83
N HIS A 181 30.27 -14.07 -11.10
CA HIS A 181 29.72 -12.80 -11.58
C HIS A 181 28.27 -12.89 -12.05
N ILE A 182 27.67 -14.07 -12.17
CA ILE A 182 26.36 -14.29 -12.75
C ILE A 182 25.26 -13.35 -12.22
N ILE A 183 25.25 -13.05 -10.91
CA ILE A 183 24.25 -12.16 -10.29
C ILE A 183 24.49 -10.71 -10.67
N ALA A 184 25.76 -10.28 -10.65
CA ALA A 184 26.14 -8.92 -11.01
C ALA A 184 25.91 -8.63 -12.50
N ASP A 185 26.26 -9.57 -13.37
CA ASP A 185 26.07 -9.48 -14.83
C ASP A 185 24.58 -9.48 -15.19
N ALA A 186 23.77 -10.30 -14.50
CA ALA A 186 22.33 -10.30 -14.69
C ALA A 186 21.71 -8.93 -14.34
N TYR A 187 22.16 -8.31 -13.26
CA TYR A 187 21.66 -7.01 -12.85
C TYR A 187 22.16 -5.88 -13.75
N ASN A 188 23.49 -5.79 -13.97
CA ASN A 188 24.11 -4.65 -14.65
C ASN A 188 23.90 -4.66 -16.17
N ASP A 189 23.96 -5.87 -16.79
CA ASP A 189 23.97 -5.98 -18.23
C ASP A 189 22.62 -6.43 -18.80
N LYS A 190 21.77 -7.06 -17.97
CA LYS A 190 20.53 -7.67 -18.43
C LYS A 190 19.27 -7.12 -17.75
N ASN A 191 19.41 -6.18 -16.81
CA ASN A 191 18.30 -5.65 -16.02
C ASN A 191 17.44 -6.73 -15.34
N VAL A 192 18.08 -7.81 -14.88
CA VAL A 192 17.44 -8.91 -14.17
C VAL A 192 17.96 -8.97 -12.74
N LEU A 193 17.10 -8.66 -11.76
CA LEU A 193 17.41 -8.79 -10.35
C LEU A 193 17.09 -10.23 -9.87
N ILE A 194 18.12 -11.00 -9.57
CA ILE A 194 17.97 -12.36 -9.05
C ILE A 194 17.75 -12.33 -7.55
N VAL A 195 16.69 -12.95 -7.07
CA VAL A 195 16.33 -13.04 -5.64
C VAL A 195 16.02 -14.48 -5.25
N SER A 196 16.45 -14.85 -4.04
CA SER A 196 16.00 -16.06 -3.33
C SER A 196 14.90 -15.71 -2.33
N GLU A 197 14.36 -16.70 -1.61
CA GLU A 197 13.41 -16.47 -0.53
C GLU A 197 13.96 -15.49 0.53
N GLU A 198 15.23 -15.70 0.95
CA GLU A 198 15.88 -14.89 1.99
C GLU A 198 16.07 -13.42 1.57
N THR A 199 16.27 -13.15 0.29
CA THR A 199 16.47 -11.79 -0.24
C THR A 199 15.16 -11.14 -0.67
N LEU A 200 14.17 -11.92 -1.07
CA LEU A 200 12.85 -11.42 -1.45
C LEU A 200 12.09 -10.87 -0.24
N MET A 201 12.12 -11.54 0.92
CA MET A 201 11.37 -11.09 2.10
C MET A 201 11.76 -9.68 2.59
N PRO A 202 13.04 -9.31 2.77
CA PRO A 202 13.42 -7.94 3.08
C PRO A 202 12.97 -6.94 2.01
N PHE A 203 13.05 -7.30 0.74
CA PHE A 203 12.59 -6.45 -0.36
C PHE A 203 11.06 -6.18 -0.25
N LEU A 204 10.25 -7.22 -0.04
CA LEU A 204 8.81 -7.09 0.14
C LEU A 204 8.46 -6.21 1.36
N ARG A 205 9.20 -6.31 2.44
CA ARG A 205 9.02 -5.43 3.62
C ARG A 205 9.29 -3.96 3.31
N LEU A 206 10.27 -3.66 2.46
CA LEU A 206 10.51 -2.30 1.99
C LEU A 206 9.33 -1.79 1.16
N VAL A 207 8.81 -2.59 0.23
CA VAL A 207 7.62 -2.26 -0.56
C VAL A 207 6.42 -2.01 0.36
N ARG A 208 6.18 -2.87 1.34
CA ARG A 208 5.09 -2.69 2.31
C ARG A 208 5.25 -1.44 3.17
N THR A 209 6.47 -1.09 3.55
CA THR A 209 6.75 0.15 4.28
C THR A 209 6.44 1.37 3.42
N ALA A 210 6.77 1.34 2.14
CA ALA A 210 6.42 2.40 1.20
C ALA A 210 4.90 2.55 1.06
N TRP A 211 4.13 1.47 0.97
CA TRP A 211 2.67 1.49 0.98
C TRP A 211 2.11 2.16 2.23
N LYS A 212 2.61 1.76 3.41
CA LYS A 212 2.20 2.37 4.68
C LYS A 212 2.46 3.87 4.73
N ASN A 213 3.64 4.29 4.26
CA ASN A 213 4.00 5.71 4.24
C ASN A 213 3.10 6.51 3.27
N PHE A 214 2.79 5.94 2.12
CA PHE A 214 1.89 6.54 1.13
C PHE A 214 0.46 6.70 1.67
N GLU A 215 -0.10 5.67 2.29
CA GLU A 215 -1.41 5.72 2.95
C GLU A 215 -1.44 6.78 4.06
N GLN A 216 -0.37 6.88 4.86
CA GLN A 216 -0.25 7.91 5.90
C GLN A 216 -0.22 9.32 5.30
N ALA A 217 0.54 9.54 4.23
CA ALA A 217 0.59 10.83 3.54
C ALA A 217 -0.77 11.23 2.98
N GLN A 218 -1.48 10.32 2.32
CA GLN A 218 -2.85 10.57 1.85
C GLN A 218 -3.83 10.89 2.99
N ASN A 219 -3.72 10.17 4.11
CA ASN A 219 -4.58 10.43 5.26
C ASN A 219 -4.29 11.80 5.89
N GLN A 220 -3.03 12.22 5.97
CA GLN A 220 -2.66 13.57 6.42
C GLN A 220 -3.29 14.65 5.52
N GLU A 221 -3.24 14.50 4.22
CA GLU A 221 -3.84 15.45 3.27
C GLU A 221 -5.36 15.55 3.47
N LYS A 222 -6.04 14.40 3.65
CA LYS A 222 -7.48 14.36 3.94
C LYS A 222 -7.82 15.06 5.27
N ILE A 223 -7.00 14.85 6.31
CA ILE A 223 -7.17 15.51 7.63
C ILE A 223 -7.00 17.02 7.49
N VAL A 224 -5.97 17.50 6.79
CA VAL A 224 -5.74 18.93 6.56
C VAL A 224 -6.92 19.55 5.80
N SER A 225 -7.39 18.92 4.74
CA SER A 225 -8.57 19.39 3.98
C SER A 225 -9.84 19.45 4.85
N ALA A 226 -10.07 18.42 5.68
CA ALA A 226 -11.20 18.41 6.60
C ALA A 226 -11.10 19.50 7.66
N ALA A 227 -9.91 19.73 8.20
CA ALA A 227 -9.65 20.80 9.16
C ALA A 227 -9.89 22.20 8.56
N GLN A 228 -9.44 22.45 7.34
CA GLN A 228 -9.71 23.70 6.62
C GLN A 228 -11.21 23.95 6.46
N LYS A 229 -11.96 22.94 5.98
CA LYS A 229 -13.42 23.04 5.84
C LYS A 229 -14.12 23.30 7.18
N MET A 230 -13.61 22.73 8.27
CA MET A 230 -14.13 22.99 9.62
C MET A 230 -13.85 24.44 10.04
N MET A 231 -12.64 24.95 9.82
CA MET A 231 -12.28 26.35 10.12
C MET A 231 -13.17 27.36 9.37
N ASP A 232 -13.41 27.12 8.08
CA ASP A 232 -14.30 27.93 7.26
C ASP A 232 -15.73 27.97 7.84
N ARG A 233 -16.26 26.83 8.26
CA ARG A 233 -17.59 26.76 8.90
C ARG A 233 -17.64 27.46 10.23
N VAL A 234 -16.58 27.36 11.04
CA VAL A 234 -16.48 28.10 12.32
C VAL A 234 -16.44 29.59 12.06
N ALA A 235 -15.69 30.10 11.09
CA ALA A 235 -15.67 31.50 10.71
C ALA A 235 -17.07 32.02 10.31
N LEU A 236 -17.75 31.28 9.43
CA LEU A 236 -19.13 31.62 9.03
C LEU A 236 -20.10 31.63 10.20
N PHE A 237 -19.97 30.67 11.13
CA PHE A 237 -20.78 30.65 12.35
C PHE A 237 -20.51 31.88 13.24
N CYS A 238 -19.24 32.23 13.46
CA CYS A 238 -18.85 33.40 14.24
C CYS A 238 -19.42 34.68 13.63
N ASP A 239 -19.36 34.86 12.31
CA ASP A 239 -19.93 35.99 11.61
C ASP A 239 -21.47 36.10 11.79
N ALA A 240 -22.14 34.93 11.65
CA ALA A 240 -23.59 34.88 11.85
C ALA A 240 -23.96 35.18 13.29
N TYR A 241 -23.20 34.68 14.26
CA TYR A 241 -23.41 34.91 15.68
C TYR A 241 -23.18 36.39 16.04
N ALA A 242 -22.14 37.02 15.52
CA ALA A 242 -21.87 38.45 15.69
C ALA A 242 -23.03 39.32 15.17
N LYS A 243 -23.61 38.97 14.00
CA LYS A 243 -24.80 39.64 13.44
C LYS A 243 -26.02 39.54 14.36
N VAL A 244 -26.23 38.38 14.99
CA VAL A 244 -27.31 38.19 15.97
C VAL A 244 -27.07 39.09 17.18
N GLY A 245 -25.84 39.13 17.71
CA GLY A 245 -25.49 40.04 18.83
C GLY A 245 -25.75 41.50 18.50
N GLN A 246 -25.38 41.95 17.30
CA GLN A 246 -25.67 43.33 16.87
C GLN A 246 -27.17 43.59 16.79
N LYS A 247 -27.96 42.69 16.18
CA LYS A 247 -29.43 42.86 16.10
C LYS A 247 -30.10 42.90 17.48
N LEU A 248 -29.62 42.12 18.44
CA LEU A 248 -30.12 42.16 19.82
C LEU A 248 -29.80 43.51 20.47
N LYS A 249 -28.62 44.06 20.24
CA LYS A 249 -28.24 45.39 20.75
C LYS A 249 -29.11 46.49 20.13
N ASP A 250 -29.29 46.46 18.80
CA ASP A 250 -30.14 47.40 18.07
C ASP A 250 -31.60 47.34 18.60
N ALA A 251 -32.12 46.13 18.83
CA ALA A 251 -33.43 45.93 19.40
C ALA A 251 -33.54 46.44 20.84
N GLN A 252 -32.53 46.29 21.67
CA GLN A 252 -32.46 46.80 23.03
C GLN A 252 -32.41 48.33 23.04
N GLU A 253 -31.63 48.93 22.15
CA GLU A 253 -31.58 50.39 22.01
C GLU A 253 -32.93 50.94 21.56
N ALA A 254 -33.59 50.35 20.57
CA ALA A 254 -34.92 50.76 20.12
C ALA A 254 -35.98 50.59 21.22
N PHE A 255 -35.89 49.52 22.03
CA PHE A 255 -36.77 49.35 23.20
C PHE A 255 -36.55 50.43 24.23
N ASN A 256 -35.30 50.75 24.57
CA ASN A 256 -34.98 51.82 25.54
C ASN A 256 -35.44 53.16 25.05
N GLU A 257 -35.30 53.50 23.77
CA GLU A 257 -35.84 54.77 23.20
C GLU A 257 -37.35 54.86 23.32
N GLY A 258 -38.04 53.70 23.07
CA GLY A 258 -39.50 53.65 23.27
C GLY A 258 -39.89 53.79 24.73
N ASP A 259 -39.18 53.15 25.64
CA ASP A 259 -39.41 53.16 27.07
C ASP A 259 -39.28 54.59 27.68
N VAL A 260 -38.24 55.34 27.23
CA VAL A 260 -38.08 56.74 27.62
C VAL A 260 -39.30 57.59 27.27
N LYS A 261 -39.99 57.31 26.15
CA LYS A 261 -41.21 58.04 25.76
C LYS A 261 -42.44 57.65 26.60
N LEU A 262 -42.37 56.56 27.32
CA LEU A 262 -43.43 56.11 28.25
C LEU A 262 -43.20 56.50 29.67
N ARG A 263 -41.99 56.94 30.06
CA ARG A 263 -41.63 57.35 31.41
C ARG A 263 -42.06 58.81 31.66
N GLU A 264 -42.09 59.24 32.95
CA GLU A 264 -42.68 60.46 33.43
C GLU A 264 -41.87 61.75 33.17
N ASN A 265 -40.86 61.76 32.37
CA ASN A 265 -39.99 62.88 32.06
C ASN A 265 -40.41 63.65 30.78
N GLY A 266 -40.44 64.91 30.83
CA GLY A 266 -40.59 66.01 29.85
C GLY A 266 -41.38 65.85 28.56
N GLN A 267 -41.19 64.74 27.79
CA GLN A 267 -41.84 64.43 26.47
C GLN A 267 -42.61 63.12 26.45
N SER A 268 -43.09 62.66 27.59
CA SER A 268 -43.80 61.41 27.71
C SER A 268 -45.15 61.43 26.99
N ILE A 269 -45.41 60.48 26.12
CA ILE A 269 -46.71 60.29 25.45
C ILE A 269 -47.80 60.01 26.46
N LEU A 270 -47.53 59.34 27.58
CA LEU A 270 -48.46 59.02 28.63
C LEU A 270 -48.83 60.35 29.42
N ARG A 271 -47.89 61.26 29.62
CA ARG A 271 -48.15 62.56 30.23
C ARG A 271 -49.02 63.36 29.30
N ALA A 272 -48.73 63.52 28.03
CA ALA A 272 -49.55 64.22 27.06
C ALA A 272 -50.97 63.65 26.98
N ALA A 273 -51.11 62.29 27.00
CA ALA A 273 -52.42 61.65 26.99
C ALA A 273 -53.23 61.94 28.26
N ARG A 274 -52.60 62.02 29.44
CA ARG A 274 -53.27 62.37 30.69
C ARG A 274 -53.65 63.86 30.75
N GLU A 275 -52.85 64.76 30.22
CA GLU A 275 -53.20 66.15 30.05
C GLU A 275 -54.48 66.33 29.20
N VAL A 276 -54.60 65.53 28.13
CA VAL A 276 -55.81 65.52 27.28
C VAL A 276 -57.02 64.95 28.03
N GLU A 277 -56.85 63.93 28.87
CA GLU A 277 -57.93 63.41 29.74
C GLU A 277 -58.40 64.45 30.76
N GLN A 278 -57.47 65.20 31.32
CA GLN A 278 -57.82 66.32 32.26
C GLN A 278 -58.62 67.47 31.58
N LEU A 279 -58.42 67.62 30.26
CA LEU A 279 -59.20 68.57 29.44
C LEU A 279 -60.59 68.06 29.06
N GLY A 280 -61.01 66.87 29.59
CA GLY A 280 -62.34 66.31 29.41
C GLY A 280 -62.51 65.30 28.27
N ILE A 281 -61.48 64.99 27.55
CA ILE A 281 -61.51 63.94 26.47
C ILE A 281 -61.25 62.62 27.08
N LYS A 282 -62.22 61.70 27.18
CA LYS A 282 -62.08 60.34 27.74
C LYS A 282 -61.62 59.40 26.70
N SER A 283 -60.52 58.66 27.00
CA SER A 283 -60.09 57.52 26.20
C SER A 283 -61.06 56.31 26.31
N LYS A 284 -61.30 55.54 25.22
CA LYS A 284 -62.10 54.30 25.23
C LYS A 284 -61.39 53.15 25.99
N LYS A 285 -60.11 53.18 26.17
CA LYS A 285 -59.31 52.21 26.94
C LYS A 285 -58.55 52.95 28.04
N ALA A 286 -58.48 52.37 29.24
CA ALA A 286 -57.68 52.93 30.32
C ALA A 286 -56.20 53.01 29.89
N LEU A 287 -55.58 54.15 30.17
CA LEU A 287 -54.14 54.35 29.95
C LEU A 287 -53.37 53.43 30.90
N PRO A 288 -52.28 52.81 30.45
CA PRO A 288 -51.46 51.96 31.29
C PRO A 288 -50.91 52.80 32.48
N PRO A 289 -50.61 52.12 33.62
CA PRO A 289 -49.98 52.80 34.74
C PRO A 289 -48.60 53.29 34.30
N MET A 290 -48.21 54.50 34.87
CA MET A 290 -46.85 54.97 34.61
C MET A 290 -45.84 54.00 35.22
N VAL A 291 -44.82 53.64 34.47
CA VAL A 291 -43.70 52.90 34.99
C VAL A 291 -42.83 53.89 35.76
N GLY A 292 -42.86 53.81 37.08
CA GLY A 292 -41.95 54.56 37.95
C GLY A 292 -40.50 54.11 37.76
N ASP A 293 -39.56 54.97 38.08
CA ASP A 293 -38.11 54.74 38.03
C ASP A 293 -37.69 53.43 38.74
#